data_cdfc67add8c47b9bb97cec6267354f96
#
_entry.id   cdfc67add8c47b9bb97cec6267354f96
#
_cell.length_a   1.000
_cell.length_b   1.000
_cell.length_c   1.000
_cell.angle_alpha   90.00
_cell.angle_beta   90.00
_cell.angle_gamma   90.00
#
_symmetry.space_group_name_H-M   'P 1'
#
loop_
_entity.id
_entity.type
_entity.pdbx_description
1 polymer ?
#
loop_
_entity_poly.entity_id
_entity_poly.type
_entity_poly.pdbx_seq_one_letter_code
_entity_poly.pdbx_strand_id
1 'polypeptide(L)'
;MYYDVVIAGGSIAGLLCAREIANNGNSVLVLEEDSEIGTPEHCGGLISSTALEELGVIPHRKIFDHYIESADIFSPLGKKFSIESKKQKVAEISRRELDKQIAHQAKKNGAEIRVKTSVKEIMDDGVDTSDGQIKCKIIVDARGVASLIT
;
A
#
# COMPACT_ATOMS: atom_id res chain seq x y z
N MET A 1 12.83 16.19 -13.80
CA MET A 1 11.42 16.33 -13.40
C MET A 1 11.38 16.73 -11.95
N TYR A 2 10.37 17.50 -11.54
CA TYR A 2 10.19 17.97 -10.18
C TYR A 2 8.76 17.64 -9.73
N TYR A 3 8.60 17.05 -8.56
CA TYR A 3 7.31 16.67 -7.99
C TYR A 3 7.08 17.41 -6.66
N ASP A 4 5.82 17.62 -6.29
CA ASP A 4 5.50 18.09 -4.95
C ASP A 4 5.82 17.00 -3.93
N VAL A 5 5.47 15.74 -4.25
CA VAL A 5 5.72 14.59 -3.38
C VAL A 5 6.28 13.41 -4.17
N VAL A 6 7.32 12.77 -3.63
CA VAL A 6 7.78 11.45 -4.05
C VAL A 6 7.50 10.45 -2.93
N ILE A 7 6.91 9.31 -3.28
CA ILE A 7 6.60 8.23 -2.35
C ILE A 7 7.44 7.01 -2.71
N ALA A 8 8.24 6.53 -1.78
CA ALA A 8 9.00 5.30 -1.91
C ALA A 8 8.18 4.13 -1.37
N GLY A 9 7.81 3.19 -2.24
CA GLY A 9 7.00 2.02 -1.95
C GLY A 9 5.57 2.10 -2.48
N GLY A 10 5.23 1.15 -3.36
CA GLY A 10 3.96 1.03 -4.08
C GLY A 10 3.00 0.01 -3.49
N SER A 11 3.02 -0.23 -2.16
CA SER A 11 2.01 -1.04 -1.50
C SER A 11 0.84 -0.17 -0.99
N ILE A 12 -0.14 -0.76 -0.32
CA ILE A 12 -1.39 -0.11 0.08
C ILE A 12 -1.19 1.26 0.74
N ALA A 13 -0.20 1.40 1.62
CA ALA A 13 0.06 2.66 2.35
C ALA A 13 0.51 3.79 1.40
N GLY A 14 1.53 3.51 0.56
CA GLY A 14 2.03 4.47 -0.41
C GLY A 14 0.99 4.83 -1.47
N LEU A 15 0.24 3.85 -1.95
CA LEU A 15 -0.80 4.05 -2.97
C LEU A 15 -2.00 4.86 -2.46
N LEU A 16 -2.45 4.63 -1.22
CA LEU A 16 -3.50 5.44 -0.59
C LEU A 16 -3.02 6.88 -0.38
N CYS A 17 -1.79 7.05 0.11
CA CYS A 17 -1.17 8.36 0.24
C CYS A 17 -1.11 9.09 -1.10
N ALA A 18 -0.65 8.43 -2.16
CA ALA A 18 -0.59 8.98 -3.51
C ALA A 18 -1.97 9.39 -4.04
N ARG A 19 -3.00 8.56 -3.80
CA ARG A 19 -4.37 8.85 -4.19
C ARG A 19 -4.88 10.16 -3.58
N GLU A 20 -4.66 10.33 -2.28
CA GLU A 20 -5.12 11.53 -1.57
C GLU A 20 -4.33 12.78 -1.98
N ILE A 21 -3.01 12.68 -2.14
CA ILE A 21 -2.17 13.79 -2.59
C ILE A 21 -2.57 14.26 -3.98
N ALA A 22 -2.72 13.32 -4.92
CA ALA A 22 -3.16 13.62 -6.28
C ALA A 22 -4.57 14.21 -6.33
N ASN A 23 -5.50 13.68 -5.51
CA ASN A 23 -6.87 14.18 -5.41
C ASN A 23 -6.93 15.65 -4.95
N ASN A 24 -5.93 16.10 -4.21
CA ASN A 24 -5.78 17.49 -3.78
C ASN A 24 -4.97 18.36 -4.76
N GLY A 25 -4.73 17.88 -5.98
CA GLY A 25 -4.11 18.64 -7.07
C GLY A 25 -2.59 18.77 -7.01
N ASN A 26 -1.92 18.03 -6.14
CA ASN A 26 -0.46 18.04 -6.07
C ASN A 26 0.15 16.98 -7.01
N SER A 27 1.31 17.29 -7.59
CA SER A 27 2.07 16.35 -8.40
C SER A 27 2.74 15.30 -7.50
N VAL A 28 2.43 14.03 -7.72
CA VAL A 28 2.94 12.92 -6.92
C VAL A 28 3.46 11.77 -7.77
N LEU A 29 4.63 11.26 -7.40
CA LEU A 29 5.26 10.09 -8.00
C LEU A 29 5.44 8.99 -6.97
N VAL A 30 4.92 7.81 -7.26
CA VAL A 30 5.21 6.59 -6.49
C VAL A 30 6.32 5.80 -7.19
N LEU A 31 7.33 5.40 -6.43
CA LEU A 31 8.45 4.56 -6.88
C LEU A 31 8.31 3.19 -6.23
N GLU A 32 8.25 2.15 -7.07
CA GLU A 32 8.17 0.76 -6.64
C GLU A 32 9.34 -0.03 -7.22
N GLU A 33 10.04 -0.77 -6.38
CA GLU A 33 11.21 -1.55 -6.79
C GLU A 33 10.85 -2.80 -7.58
N ASP A 34 9.71 -3.39 -7.28
CA ASP A 34 9.24 -4.58 -7.95
C ASP A 34 8.77 -4.32 -9.39
N SER A 35 8.61 -5.39 -10.16
CA SER A 35 8.26 -5.32 -11.58
C SER A 35 6.81 -4.89 -11.84
N GLU A 36 5.95 -5.04 -10.87
CA GLU A 36 4.55 -4.62 -10.91
C GLU A 36 4.00 -4.41 -9.49
N ILE A 37 2.97 -3.58 -9.36
CA ILE A 37 2.27 -3.37 -8.09
C ILE A 37 1.65 -4.67 -7.57
N GLY A 38 1.79 -4.90 -6.25
CA GLY A 38 1.22 -6.06 -5.57
C GLY A 38 2.01 -7.34 -5.71
N THR A 39 3.27 -7.27 -6.13
CA THR A 39 4.21 -8.40 -6.20
C THR A 39 5.51 -8.10 -5.49
N PRO A 40 6.14 -9.14 -4.87
CA PRO A 40 5.56 -10.45 -4.56
C PRO A 40 4.46 -10.36 -3.49
N GLU A 41 3.52 -11.30 -3.50
CA GLU A 41 2.42 -11.32 -2.52
C GLU A 41 2.91 -11.95 -1.21
N HIS A 42 3.08 -11.12 -0.17
CA HIS A 42 3.60 -11.54 1.13
C HIS A 42 2.55 -11.57 2.25
N CYS A 43 1.31 -11.22 1.94
CA CYS A 43 0.25 -11.06 2.92
C CYS A 43 -0.83 -12.12 2.74
N GLY A 44 -1.27 -12.75 3.84
CA GLY A 44 -2.38 -13.70 3.83
C GLY A 44 -3.76 -13.08 3.56
N GLY A 45 -3.83 -11.79 3.25
CA GLY A 45 -5.03 -11.13 2.76
C GLY A 45 -6.10 -10.83 3.80
N LEU A 46 -5.83 -11.01 5.08
CA LEU A 46 -6.79 -10.68 6.14
C LEU A 46 -6.81 -9.17 6.39
N ILE A 47 -7.98 -8.54 6.16
CA ILE A 47 -8.13 -7.10 6.31
C ILE A 47 -9.47 -6.74 6.96
N SER A 48 -9.51 -5.65 7.72
CA SER A 48 -10.76 -5.08 8.21
C SER A 48 -11.51 -4.41 7.07
N SER A 49 -12.70 -4.91 6.74
CA SER A 49 -13.57 -4.27 5.74
C SER A 49 -14.04 -2.89 6.18
N THR A 50 -14.28 -2.71 7.48
CA THR A 50 -14.63 -1.40 8.05
C THR A 50 -13.52 -0.38 7.84
N ALA A 51 -12.25 -0.78 8.06
CA ALA A 51 -11.12 0.13 7.83
C ALA A 51 -10.98 0.51 6.35
N LEU A 52 -11.25 -0.42 5.42
CA LEU A 52 -11.26 -0.09 3.99
C LEU A 52 -12.39 0.88 3.64
N GLU A 53 -13.59 0.69 4.20
CA GLU A 53 -14.73 1.58 4.01
C GLU A 53 -14.41 3.00 4.52
N GLU A 54 -13.82 3.14 5.71
CA GLU A 54 -13.37 4.42 6.27
C GLU A 54 -12.36 5.14 5.38
N LEU A 55 -11.52 4.38 4.69
CA LEU A 55 -10.56 4.90 3.70
C LEU A 55 -11.18 5.11 2.31
N GLY A 56 -12.48 4.92 2.15
CA GLY A 56 -13.17 5.04 0.86
C GLY A 56 -12.73 3.99 -0.16
N VAL A 57 -12.26 2.84 0.31
CA VAL A 57 -11.84 1.72 -0.56
C VAL A 57 -12.90 0.63 -0.52
N ILE A 58 -13.60 0.45 -1.63
CA ILE A 58 -14.56 -0.64 -1.83
C ILE A 58 -13.90 -1.66 -2.76
N PRO A 59 -13.47 -2.83 -2.25
CA PRO A 59 -12.86 -3.85 -3.08
C PRO A 59 -13.83 -4.36 -4.15
N HIS A 60 -13.36 -4.52 -5.37
CA HIS A 60 -14.15 -5.18 -6.41
C HIS A 60 -14.47 -6.62 -6.00
N ARG A 61 -15.62 -7.15 -6.43
CA ARG A 61 -16.09 -8.49 -6.08
C ARG A 61 -15.05 -9.61 -6.36
N LYS A 62 -14.19 -9.41 -7.35
CA LYS A 62 -13.12 -10.37 -7.70
C LYS A 62 -11.94 -10.39 -6.71
N ILE A 63 -11.83 -9.35 -5.87
CA ILE A 63 -10.77 -9.22 -4.87
C ILE A 63 -11.17 -9.91 -3.57
N PHE A 64 -12.47 -9.95 -3.33
CA PHE A 64 -13.07 -10.44 -2.11
C PHE A 64 -13.37 -11.94 -2.19
N ASP A 65 -12.83 -12.72 -1.26
CA ASP A 65 -13.10 -14.16 -1.16
C ASP A 65 -14.25 -14.45 -0.18
N HIS A 66 -14.05 -14.20 1.11
CA HIS A 66 -15.10 -14.40 2.10
C HIS A 66 -14.88 -13.58 3.38
N TYR A 67 -15.91 -13.51 4.23
CA TYR A 67 -15.81 -12.94 5.57
C TYR A 67 -15.39 -13.99 6.58
N ILE A 68 -14.55 -13.58 7.54
CA ILE A 68 -14.15 -14.40 8.68
C ILE A 68 -14.88 -13.90 9.90
N GLU A 69 -15.65 -14.79 10.52
CA GLU A 69 -16.46 -14.48 11.70
C GLU A 69 -15.76 -14.86 13.01
N SER A 70 -14.84 -15.84 12.94
CA SER A 70 -14.12 -16.32 14.12
C SER A 70 -12.72 -16.79 13.77
N ALA A 71 -11.81 -16.74 14.75
CA ALA A 71 -10.48 -17.29 14.66
C ALA A 71 -10.13 -18.10 15.90
N ASP A 72 -9.54 -19.27 15.69
CA ASP A 72 -8.98 -20.10 16.75
C ASP A 72 -7.47 -19.89 16.82
N ILE A 73 -6.98 -19.51 18.00
CA ILE A 73 -5.56 -19.34 18.26
C ILE A 73 -5.09 -20.47 19.16
N PHE A 74 -4.01 -21.14 18.76
CA PHE A 74 -3.39 -22.23 19.50
C PHE A 74 -2.04 -21.80 20.02
N SER A 75 -1.79 -22.04 21.32
CA SER A 75 -0.45 -21.88 21.89
C SER A 75 0.45 -23.06 21.46
N PRO A 76 1.78 -22.94 21.59
CA PRO A 76 2.70 -24.07 21.34
C PRO A 76 2.41 -25.30 22.19
N LEU A 77 1.76 -25.14 23.35
CA LEU A 77 1.35 -26.22 24.25
C LEU A 77 -0.07 -26.74 23.96
N GLY A 78 -0.67 -26.38 22.84
CA GLY A 78 -1.98 -26.87 22.40
C GLY A 78 -3.18 -26.25 23.11
N LYS A 79 -3.01 -25.21 23.95
CA LYS A 79 -4.14 -24.49 24.53
C LYS A 79 -4.81 -23.66 23.44
N LYS A 80 -6.11 -23.82 23.30
CA LYS A 80 -6.96 -23.12 22.32
C LYS A 80 -7.64 -21.92 22.98
N PHE A 81 -7.74 -20.85 22.21
CA PHE A 81 -8.53 -19.67 22.55
C PHE A 81 -9.22 -19.16 21.25
N SER A 82 -10.51 -18.92 21.32
CA SER A 82 -11.32 -18.49 20.16
C SER A 82 -11.66 -17.02 20.29
N ILE A 83 -11.54 -16.28 19.16
CA ILE A 83 -11.97 -14.90 19.02
C ILE A 83 -13.17 -14.88 18.08
N GLU A 84 -14.25 -14.28 18.50
CA GLU A 84 -15.41 -14.00 17.63
C GLU A 84 -15.60 -12.49 17.55
N SER A 85 -15.80 -11.96 16.36
CA SER A 85 -16.10 -10.55 16.16
C SER A 85 -17.48 -10.38 15.54
N LYS A 86 -18.41 -9.85 16.34
CA LYS A 86 -19.76 -9.50 15.87
C LYS A 86 -19.84 -8.11 15.25
N LYS A 87 -18.85 -7.24 15.48
CA LYS A 87 -18.85 -5.83 15.06
C LYS A 87 -17.88 -5.49 13.93
N GLN A 88 -16.74 -6.16 13.89
CA GLN A 88 -15.74 -5.94 12.84
C GLN A 88 -15.76 -7.12 11.88
N LYS A 89 -16.02 -6.84 10.62
CA LYS A 89 -15.93 -7.86 9.57
C LYS A 89 -14.51 -7.90 9.08
N VAL A 90 -13.84 -9.03 9.31
CA VAL A 90 -12.55 -9.33 8.68
C VAL A 90 -12.85 -10.03 7.36
N ALA A 91 -12.27 -9.54 6.30
CA ALA A 91 -12.38 -10.15 4.98
C ALA A 91 -11.05 -10.81 4.59
N GLU A 92 -11.12 -11.94 3.94
CA GLU A 92 -10.02 -12.50 3.16
C GLU A 92 -10.12 -11.97 1.74
N ILE A 93 -9.03 -11.40 1.24
CA ILE A 93 -8.96 -10.74 -0.05
C ILE A 93 -7.61 -11.02 -0.73
N SER A 94 -7.56 -10.93 -2.06
CA SER A 94 -6.29 -10.83 -2.77
C SER A 94 -5.68 -9.45 -2.57
N ARG A 95 -4.57 -9.39 -1.82
CA ARG A 95 -3.82 -8.14 -1.59
C ARG A 95 -3.22 -7.62 -2.88
N ARG A 96 -2.75 -8.47 -3.74
CA ARG A 96 -2.23 -8.10 -5.07
C ARG A 96 -3.26 -7.34 -5.88
N GLU A 97 -4.47 -7.87 -5.97
CA GLU A 97 -5.53 -7.23 -6.74
C GLU A 97 -6.06 -5.96 -6.07
N LEU A 98 -6.09 -5.91 -4.72
CA LEU A 98 -6.43 -4.70 -3.99
C LEU A 98 -5.42 -3.59 -4.25
N ASP A 99 -4.11 -3.87 -4.14
CA ASP A 99 -3.06 -2.90 -4.38
C ASP A 99 -3.12 -2.36 -5.82
N LYS A 100 -3.39 -3.24 -6.82
CA LYS A 100 -3.64 -2.82 -8.21
C LYS A 100 -4.87 -1.93 -8.36
N GLN A 101 -5.97 -2.23 -7.65
CA GLN A 101 -7.16 -1.39 -7.66
C GLN A 101 -6.86 0.00 -7.12
N ILE A 102 -6.14 0.10 -6.00
CA ILE A 102 -5.77 1.39 -5.39
C ILE A 102 -4.81 2.16 -6.30
N ALA A 103 -3.83 1.48 -6.90
CA ALA A 103 -2.92 2.08 -7.87
C ALA A 103 -3.69 2.68 -9.08
N HIS A 104 -4.71 1.97 -9.56
CA HIS A 104 -5.58 2.49 -10.62
C HIS A 104 -6.33 3.76 -10.17
N GLN A 105 -6.85 3.77 -8.94
CA GLN A 105 -7.51 4.97 -8.38
C GLN A 105 -6.53 6.14 -8.26
N ALA A 106 -5.31 5.90 -7.75
CA ALA A 106 -4.27 6.93 -7.64
C ALA A 106 -3.92 7.53 -9.02
N LYS A 107 -3.71 6.67 -10.03
CA LYS A 107 -3.45 7.11 -11.41
C LYS A 107 -4.61 7.92 -11.99
N LYS A 108 -5.85 7.50 -11.74
CA LYS A 108 -7.06 8.23 -12.20
C LYS A 108 -7.13 9.63 -11.59
N ASN A 109 -6.62 9.81 -10.37
CA ASN A 109 -6.53 11.12 -9.70
C ASN A 109 -5.31 11.94 -10.12
N GLY A 110 -4.42 11.41 -10.97
CA GLY A 110 -3.27 12.12 -11.51
C GLY A 110 -1.91 11.70 -10.94
N ALA A 111 -1.85 10.67 -10.06
CA ALA A 111 -0.57 10.16 -9.58
C ALA A 111 0.20 9.43 -10.70
N GLU A 112 1.51 9.65 -10.77
CA GLU A 112 2.43 8.83 -11.56
C GLU A 112 2.94 7.66 -10.71
N ILE A 113 3.04 6.47 -11.30
CA ILE A 113 3.60 5.28 -10.65
C ILE A 113 4.65 4.67 -11.56
N ARG A 114 5.88 4.55 -11.06
CA ARG A 114 6.99 3.87 -11.74
C ARG A 114 7.34 2.62 -10.96
N VAL A 115 7.29 1.50 -11.65
CA VAL A 115 7.77 0.20 -11.18
C VAL A 115 9.20 -0.03 -11.62
N LYS A 116 9.88 -1.04 -11.07
CA LYS A 116 11.29 -1.37 -11.31
C LYS A 116 12.24 -0.22 -10.96
N THR A 117 11.84 0.64 -10.04
CA THR A 117 12.62 1.81 -9.66
C THR A 117 12.80 1.82 -8.14
N SER A 118 13.98 1.43 -7.69
CA SER A 118 14.32 1.40 -6.26
C SER A 118 14.87 2.75 -5.80
N VAL A 119 14.46 3.20 -4.62
CA VAL A 119 15.07 4.36 -3.93
C VAL A 119 16.29 3.89 -3.15
N LYS A 120 17.45 4.42 -3.51
CA LYS A 120 18.75 4.08 -2.90
C LYS A 120 19.07 5.00 -1.73
N GLU A 121 18.81 6.30 -1.89
CA GLU A 121 19.16 7.31 -0.90
C GLU A 121 18.13 8.43 -0.89
N ILE A 122 17.89 8.99 0.29
CA ILE A 122 17.10 10.20 0.49
C ILE A 122 18.05 11.38 0.58
N MET A 123 17.84 12.40 -0.26
CA MET A 123 18.65 13.63 -0.32
C MET A 123 17.83 14.82 0.20
N ASP A 124 18.49 15.95 0.45
CA ASP A 124 17.84 17.17 0.95
C ASP A 124 16.75 17.72 0.01
N ASP A 125 16.89 17.52 -1.30
CA ASP A 125 15.99 18.06 -2.32
C ASP A 125 15.35 16.96 -3.22
N GLY A 126 15.36 15.69 -2.79
CA GLY A 126 14.82 14.60 -3.57
C GLY A 126 15.31 13.22 -3.17
N VAL A 127 15.34 12.31 -4.12
CA VAL A 127 15.79 10.93 -3.96
C VAL A 127 16.77 10.52 -5.04
N ASP A 128 17.77 9.71 -4.69
CA ASP A 128 18.57 8.94 -5.67
C ASP A 128 17.91 7.58 -5.88
N THR A 129 17.79 7.18 -7.14
CA THR A 129 17.08 5.95 -7.53
C THR A 129 17.96 5.07 -8.43
N SER A 130 17.47 3.88 -8.77
CA SER A 130 18.11 3.03 -9.80
C SER A 130 18.20 3.73 -11.16
N ASP A 131 17.31 4.66 -11.45
CA ASP A 131 17.17 5.34 -12.76
C ASP A 131 17.65 6.80 -12.73
N GLY A 132 18.35 7.20 -11.66
CA GLY A 132 18.88 8.55 -11.46
C GLY A 132 18.11 9.37 -10.44
N GLN A 133 18.51 10.64 -10.32
CA GLN A 133 17.98 11.53 -9.28
C GLN A 133 16.63 12.15 -9.66
N ILE A 134 15.73 12.21 -8.69
CA ILE A 134 14.41 12.82 -8.82
C ILE A 134 14.25 13.87 -7.73
N LYS A 135 13.95 15.11 -8.12
CA LYS A 135 13.75 16.22 -7.20
C LYS A 135 12.31 16.34 -6.74
N CYS A 136 12.11 16.66 -5.46
CA CYS A 136 10.78 16.88 -4.88
C CYS A 136 10.84 17.78 -3.66
N LYS A 137 9.66 18.27 -3.23
CA LYS A 137 9.54 19.06 -1.97
C LYS A 137 9.45 18.16 -0.74
N ILE A 138 8.73 17.05 -0.86
CA ILE A 138 8.41 16.13 0.25
C ILE A 138 8.69 14.71 -0.19
N ILE A 139 9.27 13.94 0.72
CA ILE A 139 9.49 12.50 0.54
C ILE A 139 8.66 11.77 1.58
N VAL A 140 7.92 10.75 1.13
CA VAL A 140 7.19 9.81 1.97
C VAL A 140 7.83 8.44 1.83
N ASP A 141 8.37 7.91 2.92
CA ASP A 141 8.91 6.55 2.94
C ASP A 141 7.85 5.55 3.39
N ALA A 142 7.33 4.78 2.43
CA ALA A 142 6.32 3.74 2.60
C ALA A 142 6.85 2.33 2.31
N ARG A 143 8.18 2.11 2.38
CA ARG A 143 8.84 0.83 2.07
C ARG A 143 8.75 -0.22 3.17
N GLY A 144 8.06 0.09 4.27
CA GLY A 144 7.94 -0.85 5.40
C GLY A 144 9.29 -1.15 6.04
N VAL A 145 9.66 -2.43 6.11
CA VAL A 145 10.91 -2.89 6.75
C VAL A 145 12.19 -2.45 6.01
N ALA A 146 12.06 -2.04 4.74
CA ALA A 146 13.16 -1.51 3.95
C ALA A 146 13.31 0.02 4.07
N SER A 147 12.61 0.66 5.03
CA SER A 147 12.69 2.10 5.27
C SER A 147 14.12 2.55 5.55
N LEU A 148 14.52 3.69 4.96
CA LEU A 148 15.78 4.37 5.24
C LEU A 148 15.65 5.44 6.34
N ILE A 149 14.41 5.70 6.78
CA ILE A 149 14.13 6.63 7.88
C ILE A 149 14.06 5.79 9.17
N THR A 150 14.98 5.98 10.08
CA THR A 150 15.04 5.35 11.41
C THR A 150 14.70 6.35 12.49
#